data_c68d2c82214c0930ebb6fe3eaa4afa72
#
_entry.id   c68d2c82214c0930ebb6fe3eaa4afa72
#
_cell.length_a   1.000
_cell.length_b   1.000
_cell.length_c   1.000
_cell.angle_alpha   90.00
_cell.angle_beta   90.00
_cell.angle_gamma   90.00
#
_symmetry.space_group_name_H-M   'P 1'
#
loop_
_entity.id
_entity.type
_entity.pdbx_description
1 polymer ?
#
loop_
_entity_poly.entity_id
_entity_poly.type
_entity_poly.pdbx_seq_one_letter_code
_entity_poly.pdbx_strand_id
1 'polypeptide(L)'
;MRAITPEAAAKVLDASDDYRVLRRLRPREIADSRPLGPGERLAVAVDTETTGLDHRHHEVIELGMVAFVHDDHGALLAVTGEFSSLQEPSGLSTAI
;
A
#
# COMPACT_ATOMS: atom_id res chain seq x y z
N MET A 1 -39.58 -11.77 -3.29
CA MET A 1 -38.64 -10.69 -3.65
C MET A 1 -37.22 -11.15 -3.37
N ARG A 2 -36.39 -11.10 -4.37
CA ARG A 2 -34.96 -11.43 -4.17
C ARG A 2 -34.23 -10.26 -3.55
N ALA A 3 -33.43 -10.53 -2.56
CA ALA A 3 -32.53 -9.52 -2.01
C ALA A 3 -31.46 -9.17 -3.03
N ILE A 4 -31.18 -7.89 -3.20
CA ILE A 4 -30.06 -7.41 -4.00
C ILE A 4 -28.75 -7.63 -3.23
N THR A 5 -27.72 -8.13 -3.92
CA THR A 5 -26.40 -8.25 -3.30
C THR A 5 -25.73 -6.89 -3.13
N PRO A 6 -24.83 -6.73 -2.16
CA PRO A 6 -24.09 -5.48 -2.02
C PRO A 6 -23.33 -5.09 -3.30
N GLU A 7 -22.75 -6.05 -4.01
CA GLU A 7 -22.04 -5.78 -5.26
C GLU A 7 -22.97 -5.27 -6.36
N ALA A 8 -24.17 -5.86 -6.49
CA ALA A 8 -25.15 -5.41 -7.46
C ALA A 8 -25.65 -3.99 -7.12
N ALA A 9 -25.88 -3.70 -5.85
CA ALA A 9 -26.26 -2.37 -5.39
C ALA A 9 -25.17 -1.35 -5.69
N ALA A 10 -23.91 -1.70 -5.47
CA ALA A 10 -22.77 -0.83 -5.75
C ALA A 10 -22.68 -0.47 -7.23
N LYS A 11 -22.90 -1.45 -8.11
CA LYS A 11 -22.89 -1.23 -9.57
C LYS A 11 -23.99 -0.27 -10.01
N VAL A 12 -25.19 -0.42 -9.48
CA VAL A 12 -26.32 0.45 -9.80
C VAL A 12 -26.03 1.88 -9.35
N LEU A 13 -25.54 2.06 -8.14
CA LEU A 13 -25.22 3.39 -7.61
C LEU A 13 -24.06 4.05 -8.35
N ASP A 14 -23.01 3.27 -8.66
CA ASP A 14 -21.83 3.81 -9.35
C ASP A 14 -22.14 4.23 -10.80
N ALA A 15 -23.16 3.68 -11.39
CA ALA A 15 -23.64 4.08 -12.72
C ALA A 15 -24.42 5.40 -12.70
N SER A 16 -24.83 5.88 -11.56
CA SER A 16 -25.57 7.14 -11.40
C SER A 16 -24.60 8.31 -11.21
N ASP A 17 -24.86 9.43 -11.89
CA ASP A 17 -24.06 10.63 -11.74
C ASP A 17 -24.22 11.30 -10.35
N ASP A 18 -25.23 10.89 -9.61
CA ASP A 18 -25.52 11.45 -8.28
C ASP A 18 -24.78 10.76 -7.14
N TYR A 19 -24.09 9.65 -7.44
CA TYR A 19 -23.43 8.82 -6.42
C TYR A 19 -22.00 8.48 -6.80
N ARG A 20 -21.19 8.34 -5.78
CA ARG A 20 -19.86 7.77 -5.89
C ARG A 20 -19.74 6.64 -4.88
N VAL A 21 -19.40 5.45 -5.34
CA VAL A 21 -19.23 4.29 -4.49
C VAL A 21 -17.79 4.18 -4.06
N LEU A 22 -17.55 4.13 -2.76
CA LEU A 22 -16.25 3.87 -2.18
C LEU A 22 -16.29 2.50 -1.52
N ARG A 23 -15.23 1.73 -1.73
CA ARG A 23 -15.10 0.42 -1.13
C ARG A 23 -14.15 0.50 0.06
N ARG A 24 -14.47 -0.24 1.11
CA ARG A 24 -13.56 -0.33 2.25
C ARG A 24 -12.26 -0.97 1.82
N LEU A 25 -11.14 -0.32 2.13
CA LEU A 25 -9.84 -0.92 1.96
C LEU A 25 -9.65 -2.03 3.00
N ARG A 26 -9.22 -3.19 2.54
CA ARG A 26 -8.91 -4.31 3.42
C ARG A 26 -7.43 -4.65 3.25
N PRO A 27 -6.70 -4.91 4.34
CA PRO A 27 -5.34 -5.39 4.23
C PRO A 27 -5.30 -6.70 3.44
N ARG A 28 -4.31 -6.84 2.58
CA ARG A 28 -4.07 -8.11 1.91
C ARG A 28 -3.28 -9.01 2.83
N GLU A 29 -3.56 -10.30 2.77
CA GLU A 29 -2.74 -11.29 3.45
C GLU A 29 -1.35 -11.34 2.79
N ILE A 30 -0.32 -11.53 3.61
CA ILE A 30 1.03 -11.69 3.13
C ILE A 30 1.20 -13.15 2.72
N ALA A 31 1.45 -13.35 1.44
CA ALA A 31 1.67 -14.68 0.88
C ALA A 31 3.13 -15.12 1.07
N ASP A 32 3.35 -16.42 1.09
CA ASP A 32 4.70 -16.97 1.10
C ASP A 32 5.45 -16.56 -0.17
N SER A 33 6.75 -16.33 -0.02
CA SER A 33 7.62 -16.08 -1.17
C SER A 33 7.67 -17.34 -2.06
N ARG A 34 7.69 -17.12 -3.35
CA ARG A 34 7.76 -18.18 -4.35
C ARG A 34 8.58 -17.72 -5.56
N PRO A 35 9.09 -18.64 -6.37
CA PRO A 35 9.70 -18.24 -7.64
C PRO A 35 8.70 -17.52 -8.53
N LEU A 36 9.18 -16.51 -9.27
CA LEU A 36 8.36 -15.79 -10.21
C LEU A 36 8.04 -16.65 -11.44
N GLY A 37 6.80 -16.61 -11.87
CA GLY A 37 6.37 -17.21 -13.12
C GLY A 37 6.61 -16.29 -14.32
N PRO A 38 6.28 -16.75 -15.54
CA PRO A 38 6.37 -15.92 -16.73
C PRO A 38 5.51 -14.68 -16.61
N GLY A 39 6.05 -13.52 -17.00
CA GLY A 39 5.33 -12.26 -16.94
C GLY A 39 5.13 -11.70 -15.54
N GLU A 40 5.71 -12.34 -14.53
CA GLU A 40 5.63 -11.87 -13.14
C GLU A 40 6.90 -11.11 -12.76
N ARG A 41 6.72 -10.06 -11.98
CA ARG A 41 7.81 -9.22 -11.49
C ARG A 41 7.64 -8.93 -10.01
N LEU A 42 8.77 -8.91 -9.31
CA LEU A 42 8.81 -8.48 -7.91
C LEU A 42 9.12 -6.99 -7.85
N ALA A 43 8.36 -6.27 -7.07
CA ALA A 43 8.58 -4.86 -6.82
C ALA A 43 8.52 -4.57 -5.33
N VAL A 44 9.11 -3.47 -4.93
CA VAL A 44 9.05 -2.98 -3.55
C VAL A 44 8.56 -1.54 -3.59
N ALA A 45 7.48 -1.27 -2.90
CA ALA A 45 7.04 0.09 -2.63
C ALA A 45 7.72 0.57 -1.35
N VAL A 46 8.26 1.76 -1.37
CA VAL A 46 9.00 2.35 -0.24
C VAL A 46 8.39 3.69 0.10
N ASP A 47 8.15 3.90 1.37
CA ASP A 47 7.71 5.17 1.90
C ASP A 47 8.58 5.57 3.09
N THR A 48 8.92 6.84 3.18
CA THR A 48 9.76 7.35 4.26
C THR A 48 9.18 8.61 4.86
N GLU A 49 9.34 8.76 6.17
CA GLU A 49 9.17 10.02 6.86
C GLU A 49 10.53 10.51 7.33
N THR A 50 10.74 11.81 7.25
CA THR A 50 12.03 12.43 7.58
C THR A 50 11.83 13.60 8.54
N THR A 51 12.93 14.02 9.15
CA THR A 51 12.92 15.22 10.00
C THR A 51 12.85 16.51 9.19
N GLY A 52 13.05 16.44 7.88
CA GLY A 52 12.96 17.56 6.96
C GLY A 52 13.47 17.16 5.57
N LEU A 53 13.57 18.14 4.67
CA LEU A 53 13.85 17.90 3.26
C LEU A 53 15.34 18.05 2.88
N ASP A 54 16.18 18.52 3.78
CA ASP A 54 17.62 18.67 3.51
C ASP A 54 18.34 17.38 3.81
N HIS A 55 18.74 16.66 2.76
CA HIS A 55 19.43 15.37 2.88
C HIS A 55 20.75 15.42 3.65
N ARG A 56 21.33 16.60 3.81
CA ARG A 56 22.61 16.77 4.54
C ARG A 56 22.41 16.89 6.05
N HIS A 57 21.24 17.38 6.49
CA HIS A 57 20.97 17.72 7.89
C HIS A 57 19.79 16.97 8.48
N HIS A 58 18.98 16.33 7.64
CA HIS A 58 17.80 15.64 8.08
C HIS A 58 17.91 14.14 7.88
N GLU A 59 17.20 13.40 8.70
CA GLU A 59 17.27 11.93 8.76
C GLU A 59 15.95 11.30 8.43
N VAL A 60 16.01 10.07 7.96
CA VAL A 60 14.84 9.21 7.87
C VAL A 60 14.51 8.72 9.27
N ILE A 61 13.29 8.97 9.72
CA ILE A 61 12.80 8.54 11.04
C ILE A 61 11.75 7.43 10.95
N GLU A 62 11.16 7.24 9.80
CA GLU A 62 10.25 6.13 9.54
C GLU A 62 10.49 5.58 8.15
N LEU A 63 10.55 4.27 8.06
CA LEU A 63 10.70 3.57 6.80
C LEU A 63 9.64 2.48 6.71
N GLY A 64 8.84 2.52 5.66
CA GLY A 64 7.88 1.49 5.32
C GLY A 64 8.21 0.88 3.98
N MET A 65 8.13 -0.44 3.88
CA MET A 65 8.34 -1.16 2.62
C MET A 65 7.31 -2.27 2.48
N VAL A 66 6.85 -2.47 1.27
CA VAL A 66 5.97 -3.59 0.91
C VAL A 66 6.51 -4.23 -0.35
N ALA A 67 6.77 -5.52 -0.28
CA ALA A 67 7.17 -6.31 -1.43
C ALA A 67 5.94 -6.98 -2.04
N PHE A 68 5.82 -6.92 -3.35
CA PHE A 68 4.68 -7.48 -4.05
C PHE A 68 5.05 -7.99 -5.44
N VAL A 69 4.25 -8.93 -5.91
CA VAL A 69 4.37 -9.48 -7.26
C VAL A 69 3.27 -8.87 -8.12
N HIS A 70 3.64 -8.40 -9.30
CA HIS A 70 2.70 -7.89 -10.28
C HIS A 70 2.96 -8.54 -11.65
N ASP A 71 2.00 -8.44 -12.52
CA ASP A 71 2.16 -8.91 -13.90
C ASP A 71 2.56 -7.77 -14.85
N ASP A 72 2.68 -8.08 -16.13
CA ASP A 72 3.06 -7.11 -17.17
C ASP A 72 1.96 -6.08 -17.45
N HIS A 73 0.75 -6.31 -16.97
CA HIS A 73 -0.40 -5.41 -17.11
C HIS A 73 -0.62 -4.54 -15.87
N GLY A 74 0.24 -4.68 -14.86
CA GLY A 74 0.13 -3.92 -13.63
C GLY A 74 -0.84 -4.49 -12.62
N ALA A 75 -1.34 -5.71 -12.82
CA ALA A 75 -2.19 -6.34 -11.84
C ALA A 75 -1.37 -6.82 -10.64
N LEU A 76 -1.82 -6.51 -9.44
CA LEU A 76 -1.22 -6.96 -8.19
C LEU A 76 -1.65 -8.40 -7.94
N LEU A 77 -0.69 -9.31 -7.94
CA LEU A 77 -0.93 -10.75 -7.79
C LEU A 77 -0.78 -11.23 -6.35
N ALA A 78 0.19 -10.71 -5.62
CA ALA A 78 0.43 -11.09 -4.23
C ALA A 78 1.26 -10.03 -3.52
N VAL A 79 1.03 -9.87 -2.22
CA VAL A 79 1.93 -9.16 -1.32
C VAL A 79 2.75 -10.22 -0.61
N THR A 80 4.07 -10.16 -0.71
CA THR A 80 4.98 -11.20 -0.23
C THR A 80 5.82 -10.79 0.96
N GLY A 81 5.80 -9.53 1.33
CA GLY A 81 6.51 -9.07 2.52
C GLY A 81 6.15 -7.65 2.88
N GLU A 82 6.35 -7.32 4.14
CA GLU A 82 6.27 -5.96 4.61
C GLU A 82 7.30 -5.71 5.69
N PHE A 83 7.73 -4.47 5.78
CA PHE A 83 8.68 -4.02 6.78
C PHE A 83 8.33 -2.60 7.19
N SER A 84 8.40 -2.32 8.46
CA SER A 84 8.33 -0.95 8.96
C SER A 84 9.28 -0.77 10.12
N SER A 85 9.85 0.41 10.20
CA SER A 85 10.78 0.77 11.27
C SER A 85 10.64 2.23 11.62
N LEU A 86 10.69 2.52 12.90
CA LEU A 86 10.75 3.86 13.45
C LEU A 86 12.10 4.07 14.09
N GLN A 87 12.67 5.26 13.92
CA GLN A 87 13.94 5.62 14.49
C GLN A 87 13.83 6.98 15.18
N GLU A 88 14.38 7.08 16.39
CA GLU A 88 14.50 8.35 17.07
C GLU A 88 15.50 9.24 16.32
N PRO A 89 15.21 10.52 16.10
CA PRO A 89 16.16 11.44 15.49
C PRO A 89 17.42 11.57 16.33
N SER A 90 18.58 11.33 15.73
CA SER A 90 19.87 11.45 16.41
C SER A 90 20.29 12.91 16.49
N GLY A 91 20.93 13.28 17.59
CA GLY A 91 21.48 14.62 17.76
C GLY A 91 20.45 15.75 17.76
N LEU A 92 19.18 15.44 17.69
CA LEU A 92 18.13 16.42 17.71
C LEU A 92 17.72 16.77 19.12
N SER A 93 17.70 18.04 19.42
CA SER A 93 17.08 18.47 20.67
C SER A 93 15.58 18.28 20.58
N THR A 94 15.07 17.50 21.48
CA THR A 94 13.63 17.26 21.59
C THR A 94 12.97 18.29 22.51
N ALA A 95 13.72 19.14 23.09
CA ALA A 95 13.19 20.19 23.92
C ALA A 95 12.51 21.23 23.04
N ILE A 96 11.26 21.26 23.12
CA ILE A 96 10.43 22.23 22.43
C ILE A 96 9.70 23.07 23.46
#